data_54d5654b6d1f651e8513fbfe283c63e2
#
_entry.id   54d5654b6d1f651e8513fbfe283c63e2
#
_cell.length_a   1.000
_cell.length_b   1.000
_cell.length_c   1.000
_cell.angle_alpha   90.00
_cell.angle_beta   90.00
_cell.angle_gamma   90.00
#
_symmetry.space_group_name_H-M   'P 1'
#
loop_
_entity.id
_entity.type
_entity.pdbx_description
1 polymer ?
#
loop_
_entity_poly.entity_id
_entity_poly.type
_entity_poly.pdbx_seq_one_letter_code
_entity_poly.pdbx_strand_id
1 'polypeptide(L)'
;MSEAMEERPQTVDFDALRERYRIERDRRAPDKASRGYLDMREDFSEMLDDPYTEAEQRDPVDDEVDVLIVGGGFGGLMTAARMREAGVARIRIVEAGGDVGGTWYWNRYPGAACDVESYVYFPLLEETGYMPTERYSKAAEIREHSRRIARHFDLYDRALFSTQVTSLNWDADTDVWNVATNRGDRVRARFVVLTTGPLNKPKLPAIPGIADFAGHAFHTSRWDYAYTGGSATEPMTGLAGKRVAIIGTGATAIQAVPPLARDAQHLYVIQRTPSSVDARNNAPTDPEWAASLKPGWQKHRIESFTAQFTDRLDIPNEVDDGWTVLANAVRGKLAAGRSLSEAGAMLEEADFEKMAQIRERIETIVDDQATAEALKPWFSLFCKRPCFHDEYLQTFNRSNVTLVDTQGKGVERITANGFVVDGKHYEVDCIIYATGFEVASDFASRAGFDLRGVGGLTLAEKWRDGMATFHGLHAREFPNMFFISQAQSGMSVNFPHMLSVQSEHVAHIVGQCLTQGIRKVEAAEEAERAWTDTIVGHSADRIAFLETCTPGYYNNEGGKLELAARSMPYGGGPLAFIQILEEWRMQGEFKGLELDRVSAAEKENT
;
A
#
# COMPACT_ATOMS: atom_id res chain seq x y z
N MET A 1 -6.30 56.93 -22.75
CA MET A 1 -5.61 56.59 -21.48
C MET A 1 -6.55 55.66 -20.74
N SER A 2 -6.33 54.35 -20.86
CA SER A 2 -7.05 53.32 -20.13
C SER A 2 -6.06 52.82 -19.10
N GLU A 3 -6.32 53.14 -17.83
CA GLU A 3 -5.57 52.55 -16.71
C GLU A 3 -5.90 51.08 -16.65
N ALA A 4 -4.92 50.25 -16.96
CA ALA A 4 -4.94 48.83 -16.63
C ALA A 4 -4.88 48.77 -15.09
N MET A 5 -5.97 48.34 -14.47
CA MET A 5 -5.97 47.88 -13.09
C MET A 5 -5.07 46.65 -13.03
N GLU A 6 -3.86 46.81 -12.49
CA GLU A 6 -3.09 45.68 -11.98
C GLU A 6 -3.89 45.02 -10.85
N GLU A 7 -4.49 43.89 -11.12
CA GLU A 7 -5.00 43.00 -10.07
C GLU A 7 -3.82 42.64 -9.16
N ARG A 8 -3.80 43.22 -7.96
CA ARG A 8 -2.90 42.79 -6.90
C ARG A 8 -3.22 41.30 -6.63
N PRO A 9 -2.20 40.43 -6.57
CA PRO A 9 -2.44 39.06 -6.15
C PRO A 9 -3.10 39.11 -4.77
N GLN A 10 -4.30 38.50 -4.66
CA GLN A 10 -4.97 38.34 -3.37
C GLN A 10 -3.99 37.60 -2.46
N THR A 11 -3.54 38.25 -1.39
CA THR A 11 -2.75 37.57 -0.37
C THR A 11 -3.58 36.44 0.20
N VAL A 12 -3.14 35.20 -0.02
CA VAL A 12 -3.81 33.99 0.49
C VAL A 12 -3.86 34.09 2.01
N ASP A 13 -5.05 34.09 2.59
CA ASP A 13 -5.24 34.08 4.03
C ASP A 13 -5.07 32.63 4.54
N PHE A 14 -3.86 32.30 4.95
CA PHE A 14 -3.51 30.96 5.45
C PHE A 14 -4.25 30.61 6.75
N ASP A 15 -4.57 31.59 7.61
CA ASP A 15 -5.30 31.32 8.85
C ASP A 15 -6.76 30.95 8.56
N ALA A 16 -7.39 31.61 7.60
CA ALA A 16 -8.71 31.25 7.13
C ALA A 16 -8.73 29.84 6.49
N LEU A 17 -7.67 29.44 5.76
CA LEU A 17 -7.54 28.09 5.19
C LEU A 17 -7.35 27.02 6.26
N ARG A 18 -6.49 27.27 7.27
CA ARG A 18 -6.32 26.34 8.42
C ARG A 18 -7.64 26.14 9.14
N GLU A 19 -8.37 27.22 9.39
CA GLU A 19 -9.69 27.14 10.05
C GLU A 19 -10.71 26.37 9.20
N ARG A 20 -10.73 26.57 7.87
CA ARG A 20 -11.59 25.83 6.95
C ARG A 20 -11.25 24.33 6.98
N TYR A 21 -9.98 23.96 6.97
CA TYR A 21 -9.55 22.56 7.06
C TYR A 21 -9.97 21.93 8.40
N ARG A 22 -9.84 22.70 9.51
CA ARG A 22 -10.28 22.26 10.83
C ARG A 22 -11.79 21.99 10.87
N ILE A 23 -12.62 22.90 10.35
CA ILE A 23 -14.07 22.75 10.28
C ILE A 23 -14.45 21.49 9.47
N GLU A 24 -13.82 21.29 8.31
CA GLU A 24 -14.09 20.12 7.47
C GLU A 24 -13.64 18.81 8.12
N ARG A 25 -12.51 18.79 8.83
CA ARG A 25 -12.07 17.65 9.63
C ARG A 25 -13.10 17.32 10.71
N ASP A 26 -13.51 18.30 11.49
CA ASP A 26 -14.41 18.11 12.63
C ASP A 26 -15.81 17.66 12.16
N ARG A 27 -16.32 18.21 11.04
CA ARG A 27 -17.58 17.79 10.41
C ARG A 27 -17.56 16.32 9.95
N ARG A 28 -16.39 15.81 9.54
CA ARG A 28 -16.22 14.46 9.02
C ARG A 28 -15.69 13.49 10.08
N ALA A 29 -15.47 13.95 11.30
CA ALA A 29 -15.12 13.08 12.42
C ALA A 29 -16.31 12.13 12.70
N PRO A 30 -16.15 10.81 12.54
CA PRO A 30 -17.28 9.89 12.68
C PRO A 30 -17.72 9.80 14.15
N ASP A 31 -19.01 9.69 14.35
CA ASP A 31 -19.56 9.28 15.65
C ASP A 31 -19.00 7.90 16.02
N LYS A 32 -18.80 7.66 17.33
CA LYS A 32 -18.22 6.40 17.83
C LYS A 32 -18.95 5.15 17.34
N ALA A 33 -20.25 5.26 17.01
CA ALA A 33 -21.08 4.16 16.54
C ALA A 33 -20.86 3.78 15.06
N SER A 34 -20.28 4.67 14.23
CA SER A 34 -20.13 4.47 12.77
C SER A 34 -18.74 3.94 12.35
N ARG A 35 -17.89 3.54 13.30
CA ARG A 35 -16.47 3.17 13.05
C ARG A 35 -16.23 1.67 12.88
N GLY A 36 -17.27 0.85 12.83
CA GLY A 36 -17.11 -0.60 12.72
C GLY A 36 -16.81 -1.05 11.30
N TYR A 37 -15.96 -2.07 11.22
CA TYR A 37 -15.82 -2.90 10.01
C TYR A 37 -16.28 -4.31 10.35
N LEU A 38 -16.91 -4.97 9.38
CA LEU A 38 -17.28 -6.37 9.50
C LEU A 38 -16.06 -7.24 9.22
N ASP A 39 -15.86 -8.31 9.96
CA ASP A 39 -14.90 -9.33 9.58
C ASP A 39 -15.53 -10.18 8.48
N MET A 40 -15.07 -9.99 7.25
CA MET A 40 -15.62 -10.68 6.08
C MET A 40 -15.42 -12.21 6.15
N ARG A 41 -14.55 -12.72 7.01
CA ARG A 41 -14.36 -14.17 7.17
C ARG A 41 -15.53 -14.85 7.88
N GLU A 42 -16.28 -14.09 8.67
CA GLU A 42 -17.44 -14.62 9.43
C GLU A 42 -18.72 -14.57 8.58
N ASP A 43 -19.09 -13.39 8.05
CA ASP A 43 -20.41 -13.17 7.46
C ASP A 43 -20.41 -13.00 5.93
N PHE A 44 -19.23 -12.78 5.30
CA PHE A 44 -19.10 -12.45 3.86
C PHE A 44 -17.87 -13.14 3.25
N SER A 45 -17.64 -14.41 3.63
CA SER A 45 -16.45 -15.17 3.18
C SER A 45 -16.39 -15.35 1.67
N GLU A 46 -17.54 -15.43 1.01
CA GLU A 46 -17.65 -15.53 -0.46
C GLU A 46 -17.04 -14.30 -1.18
N MET A 47 -17.05 -13.14 -0.54
CA MET A 47 -16.39 -11.93 -1.09
C MET A 47 -14.86 -11.98 -0.98
N LEU A 48 -14.28 -13.00 -0.33
CA LEU A 48 -12.84 -13.22 -0.20
C LEU A 48 -12.32 -14.29 -1.15
N ASP A 49 -13.20 -15.07 -1.76
CA ASP A 49 -12.82 -16.11 -2.71
C ASP A 49 -12.03 -15.53 -3.90
N ASP A 50 -11.21 -16.36 -4.51
CA ASP A 50 -10.48 -16.00 -5.71
C ASP A 50 -11.37 -16.13 -6.96
N PRO A 51 -11.85 -15.02 -7.55
CA PRO A 51 -12.73 -15.08 -8.72
C PRO A 51 -11.94 -15.28 -10.02
N TYR A 52 -10.62 -15.38 -9.96
CA TYR A 52 -9.76 -15.35 -11.14
C TYR A 52 -9.12 -16.70 -11.47
N THR A 53 -9.01 -17.59 -10.49
CA THR A 53 -8.32 -18.87 -10.67
C THR A 53 -8.98 -19.92 -9.79
N GLU A 54 -9.41 -21.03 -10.39
CA GLU A 54 -9.81 -22.21 -9.64
C GLU A 54 -8.58 -22.88 -9.02
N ALA A 55 -8.66 -23.23 -7.75
CA ALA A 55 -7.58 -23.92 -7.08
C ALA A 55 -7.42 -25.34 -7.63
N GLU A 56 -6.27 -25.64 -8.21
CA GLU A 56 -5.94 -26.98 -8.69
C GLU A 56 -5.97 -27.99 -7.55
N GLN A 57 -6.54 -29.18 -7.82
CA GLN A 57 -6.48 -30.29 -6.89
C GLN A 57 -5.06 -30.83 -6.84
N ARG A 58 -4.48 -30.95 -5.66
CA ARG A 58 -3.16 -31.53 -5.42
C ARG A 58 -3.12 -32.21 -4.06
N ASP A 59 -2.24 -33.17 -3.91
CA ASP A 59 -1.94 -33.75 -2.61
C ASP A 59 -1.23 -32.73 -1.69
N PRO A 60 -1.39 -32.85 -0.36
CA PRO A 60 -0.61 -32.09 0.60
C PRO A 60 0.90 -32.29 0.41
N VAL A 61 1.65 -31.22 0.55
CA VAL A 61 3.11 -31.21 0.46
C VAL A 61 3.72 -31.36 1.87
N ASP A 62 4.68 -32.28 2.00
CA ASP A 62 5.57 -32.36 3.18
C ASP A 62 6.99 -31.97 2.71
N ASP A 63 7.49 -30.84 3.17
CA ASP A 63 8.71 -30.22 2.63
C ASP A 63 9.62 -29.69 3.75
N GLU A 64 10.94 -29.65 3.46
CA GLU A 64 11.93 -29.02 4.31
C GLU A 64 12.77 -28.04 3.50
N VAL A 65 12.76 -26.78 3.89
CA VAL A 65 13.39 -25.69 3.13
C VAL A 65 14.31 -24.83 4.01
N ASP A 66 15.26 -24.15 3.37
CA ASP A 66 16.05 -23.15 4.06
C ASP A 66 15.21 -21.90 4.35
N VAL A 67 14.43 -21.45 3.37
CA VAL A 67 13.62 -20.24 3.49
C VAL A 67 12.20 -20.48 3.01
N LEU A 68 11.24 -20.14 3.86
CA LEU A 68 9.83 -20.02 3.46
C LEU A 68 9.47 -18.54 3.39
N ILE A 69 8.83 -18.13 2.29
CA ILE A 69 8.37 -16.76 2.04
C ILE A 69 6.84 -16.78 2.00
N VAL A 70 6.20 -15.99 2.85
CA VAL A 70 4.74 -15.87 2.89
C VAL A 70 4.31 -14.65 2.08
N GLY A 71 3.69 -14.91 0.91
CA GLY A 71 3.22 -13.92 -0.05
C GLY A 71 4.05 -13.88 -1.35
N GLY A 72 3.36 -13.96 -2.49
CA GLY A 72 3.93 -13.91 -3.85
C GLY A 72 3.78 -12.55 -4.54
N GLY A 73 3.61 -11.46 -3.76
CA GLY A 73 3.65 -10.09 -4.25
C GLY A 73 5.07 -9.60 -4.51
N PHE A 74 5.24 -8.31 -4.83
CA PHE A 74 6.58 -7.74 -5.10
C PHE A 74 7.58 -7.99 -3.96
N GLY A 75 7.14 -7.89 -2.69
CA GLY A 75 8.02 -8.20 -1.56
C GLY A 75 8.56 -9.63 -1.61
N GLY A 76 7.67 -10.60 -1.81
CA GLY A 76 8.07 -12.02 -1.90
C GLY A 76 8.91 -12.33 -3.12
N LEU A 77 8.56 -11.77 -4.29
CA LEU A 77 9.33 -11.96 -5.53
C LEU A 77 10.74 -11.39 -5.42
N MET A 78 10.90 -10.16 -4.89
CA MET A 78 12.22 -9.55 -4.69
C MET A 78 13.02 -10.31 -3.63
N THR A 79 12.40 -10.71 -2.52
CA THR A 79 13.06 -11.52 -1.50
C THR A 79 13.57 -12.84 -2.10
N ALA A 80 12.73 -13.56 -2.84
CA ALA A 80 13.12 -14.80 -3.48
C ALA A 80 14.23 -14.61 -4.53
N ALA A 81 14.16 -13.54 -5.33
CA ALA A 81 15.20 -13.20 -6.30
C ALA A 81 16.56 -12.95 -5.61
N ARG A 82 16.59 -12.11 -4.58
CA ARG A 82 17.83 -11.82 -3.83
C ARG A 82 18.34 -13.03 -3.06
N MET A 83 17.45 -13.90 -2.54
CA MET A 83 17.88 -15.20 -1.96
C MET A 83 18.55 -16.11 -3.01
N ARG A 84 17.99 -16.18 -4.23
CA ARG A 84 18.59 -16.94 -5.34
C ARG A 84 19.99 -16.41 -5.70
N GLU A 85 20.13 -15.10 -5.79
CA GLU A 85 21.43 -14.45 -6.04
C GLU A 85 22.45 -14.72 -4.89
N ALA A 86 21.97 -14.78 -3.64
CA ALA A 86 22.77 -15.15 -2.47
C ALA A 86 23.10 -16.65 -2.38
N GLY A 87 22.69 -17.46 -3.37
CA GLY A 87 22.96 -18.88 -3.43
C GLY A 87 22.04 -19.77 -2.58
N VAL A 88 20.93 -19.24 -2.05
CA VAL A 88 19.94 -20.04 -1.30
C VAL A 88 19.18 -20.93 -2.29
N ALA A 89 19.31 -22.25 -2.13
CA ALA A 89 18.76 -23.22 -3.07
C ALA A 89 17.33 -23.66 -2.72
N ARG A 90 17.06 -23.92 -1.45
CA ARG A 90 15.79 -24.47 -0.97
C ARG A 90 14.88 -23.34 -0.47
N ILE A 91 14.09 -22.79 -1.40
CA ILE A 91 13.14 -21.71 -1.14
C ILE A 91 11.72 -22.21 -1.42
N ARG A 92 10.76 -21.87 -0.57
CA ARG A 92 9.33 -22.08 -0.81
C ARG A 92 8.58 -20.76 -0.66
N ILE A 93 7.76 -20.42 -1.65
CA ILE A 93 6.82 -19.31 -1.59
C ILE A 93 5.42 -19.90 -1.34
N VAL A 94 4.67 -19.33 -0.40
CA VAL A 94 3.26 -19.68 -0.17
C VAL A 94 2.42 -18.45 -0.50
N GLU A 95 1.53 -18.58 -1.51
CA GLU A 95 0.71 -17.50 -2.05
C GLU A 95 -0.77 -17.88 -2.03
N ALA A 96 -1.60 -17.01 -1.44
CA ALA A 96 -3.04 -17.22 -1.34
C ALA A 96 -3.76 -17.12 -2.69
N GLY A 97 -3.25 -16.31 -3.61
CA GLY A 97 -3.76 -16.20 -4.96
C GLY A 97 -3.32 -17.35 -5.87
N GLY A 98 -4.04 -17.52 -6.98
CA GLY A 98 -3.70 -18.54 -7.98
C GLY A 98 -2.47 -18.21 -8.83
N ASP A 99 -1.81 -17.08 -8.61
CA ASP A 99 -0.58 -16.66 -9.33
C ASP A 99 0.16 -15.57 -8.53
N VAL A 100 1.37 -15.26 -8.95
CA VAL A 100 2.16 -14.15 -8.41
C VAL A 100 1.54 -12.78 -8.73
N GLY A 101 1.91 -11.76 -7.94
CA GLY A 101 1.57 -10.36 -8.18
C GLY A 101 0.98 -9.63 -6.97
N GLY A 102 0.51 -10.36 -5.95
CA GLY A 102 -0.02 -9.76 -4.72
C GLY A 102 -1.09 -8.70 -4.98
N THR A 103 -0.83 -7.43 -4.65
CA THR A 103 -1.77 -6.32 -4.90
C THR A 103 -2.29 -6.30 -6.35
N TRP A 104 -1.43 -6.58 -7.34
CA TRP A 104 -1.78 -6.56 -8.76
C TRP A 104 -2.43 -7.85 -9.26
N TYR A 105 -2.31 -8.92 -8.51
CA TYR A 105 -3.12 -10.12 -8.71
C TYR A 105 -4.57 -9.91 -8.28
N TRP A 106 -4.78 -9.30 -7.13
CA TRP A 106 -6.11 -9.13 -6.54
C TRP A 106 -6.87 -7.93 -7.10
N ASN A 107 -6.21 -6.80 -7.38
CA ASN A 107 -6.85 -5.58 -7.83
C ASN A 107 -6.89 -5.51 -9.36
N ARG A 108 -7.86 -6.21 -9.94
CA ARG A 108 -8.08 -6.27 -11.39
C ARG A 108 -9.28 -5.44 -11.86
N TYR A 109 -9.77 -4.54 -11.03
CA TYR A 109 -10.90 -3.69 -11.39
C TYR A 109 -10.59 -2.86 -12.67
N PRO A 110 -11.62 -2.54 -13.50
CA PRO A 110 -11.43 -1.73 -14.70
C PRO A 110 -10.82 -0.37 -14.39
N GLY A 111 -9.83 0.04 -15.19
CA GLY A 111 -9.10 1.28 -14.97
C GLY A 111 -7.94 1.21 -13.98
N ALA A 112 -7.72 0.06 -13.32
CA ALA A 112 -6.62 -0.12 -12.37
C ALA A 112 -5.25 0.17 -13.01
N ALA A 113 -4.50 1.10 -12.40
CA ALA A 113 -3.19 1.53 -12.85
C ALA A 113 -2.33 2.00 -11.68
N CYS A 114 -1.02 2.04 -11.85
CA CYS A 114 -0.14 2.73 -10.92
C CYS A 114 -0.12 4.24 -11.24
N ASP A 115 0.01 5.06 -10.20
CA ASP A 115 0.17 6.52 -10.31
C ASP A 115 1.55 6.98 -9.81
N VAL A 116 2.45 6.04 -9.53
CA VAL A 116 3.89 6.24 -9.44
C VAL A 116 4.49 5.86 -10.78
N GLU A 117 5.45 6.63 -11.24
CA GLU A 117 6.09 6.41 -12.54
C GLU A 117 6.60 4.97 -12.68
N SER A 118 6.28 4.30 -13.79
CA SER A 118 6.57 2.87 -14.01
C SER A 118 8.05 2.54 -13.91
N TYR A 119 8.91 3.46 -14.34
CA TYR A 119 10.38 3.26 -14.37
C TYR A 119 11.01 3.23 -12.98
N VAL A 120 10.33 3.77 -11.96
CA VAL A 120 10.74 3.67 -10.55
C VAL A 120 9.91 2.66 -9.77
N TYR A 121 8.67 2.39 -10.19
CA TYR A 121 7.75 1.52 -9.48
C TYR A 121 7.95 0.03 -9.76
N PHE A 122 8.23 -0.35 -11.02
CA PHE A 122 8.47 -1.74 -11.40
C PHE A 122 9.82 -2.20 -10.83
N PRO A 123 9.87 -3.24 -10.01
CA PRO A 123 11.15 -3.73 -9.51
C PRO A 123 11.88 -4.55 -10.58
N LEU A 124 13.22 -4.60 -10.48
CA LEU A 124 14.06 -5.51 -11.26
C LEU A 124 13.94 -5.33 -12.79
N LEU A 125 13.79 -4.08 -13.26
CA LEU A 125 13.67 -3.81 -14.70
C LEU A 125 14.96 -4.14 -15.45
N GLU A 126 16.11 -3.77 -14.89
CA GLU A 126 17.41 -4.04 -15.50
C GLU A 126 17.72 -5.53 -15.51
N GLU A 127 17.48 -6.23 -14.40
CA GLU A 127 17.70 -7.67 -14.28
C GLU A 127 16.83 -8.46 -15.25
N THR A 128 15.58 -8.05 -15.44
CA THR A 128 14.64 -8.73 -16.35
C THR A 128 14.73 -8.25 -17.79
N GLY A 129 15.50 -7.18 -18.04
CA GLY A 129 15.63 -6.57 -19.38
C GLY A 129 14.31 -6.00 -19.90
N TYR A 130 13.42 -5.54 -19.03
CA TYR A 130 12.11 -5.04 -19.42
C TYR A 130 12.03 -3.51 -19.36
N MET A 131 11.37 -2.92 -20.32
CA MET A 131 11.00 -1.51 -20.33
C MET A 131 9.47 -1.39 -20.33
N PRO A 132 8.85 -0.72 -19.34
CA PRO A 132 7.42 -0.45 -19.32
C PRO A 132 6.95 0.30 -20.56
N THR A 133 5.71 0.04 -20.99
CA THR A 133 5.19 0.61 -22.26
C THR A 133 4.72 2.05 -22.11
N GLU A 134 4.42 2.48 -20.88
CA GLU A 134 3.93 3.82 -20.60
C GLU A 134 4.42 4.32 -19.23
N ARG A 135 4.38 5.64 -19.06
CA ARG A 135 4.87 6.30 -17.83
C ARG A 135 4.13 5.80 -16.58
N TYR A 136 2.83 5.58 -16.68
CA TYR A 136 1.98 5.08 -15.57
C TYR A 136 1.22 3.84 -16.04
N SER A 137 1.85 2.70 -15.86
CA SER A 137 1.35 1.42 -16.38
C SER A 137 0.07 0.94 -15.72
N LYS A 138 -0.75 0.26 -16.52
CA LYS A 138 -1.96 -0.40 -16.08
C LYS A 138 -1.67 -1.68 -15.30
N ALA A 139 -2.59 -2.08 -14.43
CA ALA A 139 -2.46 -3.25 -13.59
C ALA A 139 -2.11 -4.54 -14.35
N ALA A 140 -2.61 -4.72 -15.57
CA ALA A 140 -2.33 -5.90 -16.39
C ALA A 140 -0.84 -6.01 -16.74
N GLU A 141 -0.19 -4.90 -17.09
CA GLU A 141 1.24 -4.85 -17.40
C GLU A 141 2.09 -5.09 -16.14
N ILE A 142 1.71 -4.50 -15.00
CA ILE A 142 2.40 -4.69 -13.73
C ILE A 142 2.32 -6.15 -13.28
N ARG A 143 1.14 -6.78 -13.43
CA ARG A 143 0.96 -8.21 -13.13
C ARG A 143 1.81 -9.08 -14.06
N GLU A 144 1.86 -8.79 -15.35
CA GLU A 144 2.70 -9.55 -16.27
C GLU A 144 4.20 -9.35 -15.97
N HIS A 145 4.59 -8.19 -15.45
CA HIS A 145 5.95 -8.00 -14.96
C HIS A 145 6.24 -8.86 -13.72
N SER A 146 5.29 -9.01 -12.79
CA SER A 146 5.43 -9.97 -11.67
C SER A 146 5.70 -11.39 -12.15
N ARG A 147 4.98 -11.83 -13.19
CA ARG A 147 5.19 -13.13 -13.85
C ARG A 147 6.56 -13.22 -14.52
N ARG A 148 7.03 -12.13 -15.13
CA ARG A 148 8.36 -12.04 -15.74
C ARG A 148 9.46 -12.23 -14.71
N ILE A 149 9.35 -11.59 -13.54
CA ILE A 149 10.27 -11.79 -12.42
C ILE A 149 10.25 -13.24 -11.98
N ALA A 150 9.07 -13.82 -11.77
CA ALA A 150 8.94 -15.20 -11.32
C ALA A 150 9.57 -16.21 -12.30
N ARG A 151 9.41 -16.00 -13.62
CA ARG A 151 10.06 -16.83 -14.65
C ARG A 151 11.57 -16.61 -14.69
N HIS A 152 12.02 -15.35 -14.62
CA HIS A 152 13.45 -15.00 -14.71
C HIS A 152 14.27 -15.64 -13.59
N PHE A 153 13.71 -15.70 -12.39
CA PHE A 153 14.38 -16.27 -11.21
C PHE A 153 13.96 -17.71 -10.87
N ASP A 154 13.26 -18.43 -11.75
CA ASP A 154 12.78 -19.81 -11.58
C ASP A 154 11.95 -20.00 -10.30
N LEU A 155 10.98 -19.13 -10.03
CA LEU A 155 10.21 -19.12 -8.80
C LEU A 155 8.91 -19.93 -8.87
N TYR A 156 8.39 -20.26 -10.05
CA TYR A 156 7.13 -20.99 -10.20
C TYR A 156 7.16 -22.37 -9.56
N ASP A 157 8.20 -23.15 -9.81
CA ASP A 157 8.38 -24.50 -9.23
C ASP A 157 8.62 -24.47 -7.70
N ARG A 158 8.84 -23.27 -7.16
CA ARG A 158 9.07 -23.03 -5.74
C ARG A 158 7.85 -22.45 -5.04
N ALA A 159 6.75 -22.21 -5.74
CA ALA A 159 5.56 -21.57 -5.22
C ALA A 159 4.42 -22.58 -5.00
N LEU A 160 3.72 -22.44 -3.89
CA LEU A 160 2.44 -23.08 -3.61
C LEU A 160 1.36 -22.02 -3.76
N PHE A 161 0.67 -22.03 -4.89
CA PHE A 161 -0.43 -21.11 -5.19
C PHE A 161 -1.76 -21.59 -4.61
N SER A 162 -2.75 -20.70 -4.53
CA SER A 162 -4.06 -20.94 -3.94
C SER A 162 -3.94 -21.58 -2.56
N THR A 163 -2.90 -21.16 -1.81
CA THR A 163 -2.49 -21.79 -0.57
C THR A 163 -2.29 -20.70 0.51
N GLN A 164 -3.00 -20.83 1.61
CA GLN A 164 -2.92 -19.90 2.74
C GLN A 164 -2.21 -20.57 3.91
N VAL A 165 -1.24 -19.89 4.50
CA VAL A 165 -0.67 -20.29 5.78
C VAL A 165 -1.76 -20.18 6.85
N THR A 166 -1.88 -21.19 7.69
CA THR A 166 -2.83 -21.24 8.81
C THR A 166 -2.13 -21.14 10.17
N SER A 167 -0.90 -21.66 10.25
CA SER A 167 -0.08 -21.51 11.46
C SER A 167 1.41 -21.54 11.18
N LEU A 168 2.16 -20.84 12.04
CA LEU A 168 3.62 -20.85 12.10
C LEU A 168 4.01 -21.04 13.57
N ASN A 169 4.71 -22.12 13.89
CA ASN A 169 5.11 -22.45 15.25
C ASN A 169 6.61 -22.69 15.30
N TRP A 170 7.32 -21.95 16.15
CA TRP A 170 8.74 -22.16 16.40
C TRP A 170 8.98 -23.45 17.19
N ASP A 171 9.85 -24.28 16.70
CA ASP A 171 10.34 -25.48 17.38
C ASP A 171 11.75 -25.20 17.93
N ALA A 172 11.85 -25.04 19.23
CA ALA A 172 13.10 -24.71 19.91
C ALA A 172 14.06 -25.91 20.02
N ASP A 173 13.57 -27.15 19.84
CA ASP A 173 14.43 -28.34 19.91
C ASP A 173 15.20 -28.55 18.59
N THR A 174 14.63 -28.10 17.49
CA THR A 174 15.21 -28.29 16.14
C THR A 174 15.59 -26.96 15.45
N ASP A 175 15.31 -25.80 16.06
CA ASP A 175 15.52 -24.46 15.54
C ASP A 175 14.92 -24.25 14.13
N VAL A 176 13.68 -24.68 13.94
CA VAL A 176 12.92 -24.50 12.69
C VAL A 176 11.51 -24.01 12.96
N TRP A 177 10.92 -23.41 11.96
CA TRP A 177 9.50 -23.09 11.91
C TRP A 177 8.70 -24.25 11.32
N ASN A 178 7.71 -24.74 12.06
CA ASN A 178 6.70 -25.67 11.56
C ASN A 178 5.54 -24.87 11.00
N VAL A 179 5.29 -25.00 9.72
CA VAL A 179 4.30 -24.24 8.97
C VAL A 179 3.21 -25.16 8.45
N ALA A 180 1.95 -24.80 8.73
CA ALA A 180 0.79 -25.49 8.18
C ALA A 180 0.00 -24.57 7.25
N THR A 181 -0.71 -25.19 6.27
CA THR A 181 -1.55 -24.46 5.32
C THR A 181 -2.99 -24.98 5.32
N ASN A 182 -3.90 -24.20 4.72
CA ASN A 182 -5.28 -24.60 4.50
C ASN A 182 -5.46 -25.80 3.55
N ARG A 183 -4.38 -26.23 2.90
CA ARG A 183 -4.37 -27.41 2.00
C ARG A 183 -3.75 -28.66 2.63
N GLY A 184 -3.48 -28.62 3.93
CA GLY A 184 -2.90 -29.71 4.70
C GLY A 184 -1.39 -29.85 4.52
N ASP A 185 -0.73 -28.92 3.86
CA ASP A 185 0.73 -28.92 3.71
C ASP A 185 1.41 -28.75 5.07
N ARG A 186 2.59 -29.36 5.20
CA ARG A 186 3.52 -29.19 6.32
C ARG A 186 4.88 -28.82 5.76
N VAL A 187 5.37 -27.66 6.14
CA VAL A 187 6.70 -27.20 5.72
C VAL A 187 7.54 -26.88 6.94
N ARG A 188 8.72 -27.48 7.01
CA ARG A 188 9.74 -27.14 8.00
C ARG A 188 10.70 -26.15 7.36
N ALA A 189 10.80 -24.96 7.92
CA ALA A 189 11.64 -23.89 7.39
C ALA A 189 12.65 -23.40 8.42
N ARG A 190 13.92 -23.26 8.03
CA ARG A 190 14.95 -22.68 8.90
C ARG A 190 14.69 -21.20 9.10
N PHE A 191 14.33 -20.50 8.05
CA PHE A 191 14.01 -19.06 8.06
C PHE A 191 12.63 -18.82 7.45
N VAL A 192 11.92 -17.84 7.99
CA VAL A 192 10.62 -17.39 7.47
C VAL A 192 10.67 -15.90 7.17
N VAL A 193 10.18 -15.51 5.99
CA VAL A 193 10.05 -14.10 5.60
C VAL A 193 8.58 -13.78 5.36
N LEU A 194 8.03 -12.86 6.14
CA LEU A 194 6.64 -12.43 6.02
C LEU A 194 6.57 -11.21 5.08
N THR A 195 5.98 -11.41 3.91
CA THR A 195 5.81 -10.39 2.85
C THR A 195 4.35 -10.19 2.48
N THR A 196 3.46 -10.28 3.47
CA THR A 196 2.00 -10.29 3.28
C THR A 196 1.41 -8.96 2.78
N GLY A 197 2.21 -7.89 2.77
CA GLY A 197 1.81 -6.56 2.31
C GLY A 197 0.74 -5.88 3.19
N PRO A 198 0.50 -4.58 2.99
CA PRO A 198 -0.50 -3.83 3.77
C PRO A 198 -1.93 -3.92 3.20
N LEU A 199 -2.10 -4.32 1.92
CA LEU A 199 -3.39 -4.36 1.22
C LEU A 199 -3.88 -5.81 1.08
N ASN A 200 -3.92 -6.55 2.19
CA ASN A 200 -4.27 -7.97 2.22
C ASN A 200 -5.64 -8.27 2.86
N LYS A 201 -6.15 -7.38 3.74
CA LYS A 201 -7.46 -7.52 4.38
C LYS A 201 -8.43 -6.45 3.83
N PRO A 202 -9.36 -6.81 2.91
CA PRO A 202 -10.37 -5.89 2.40
C PRO A 202 -11.25 -5.36 3.54
N LYS A 203 -11.72 -4.13 3.39
CA LYS A 203 -12.48 -3.41 4.40
C LYS A 203 -13.95 -3.34 4.01
N LEU A 204 -14.83 -3.98 4.76
CA LEU A 204 -16.28 -3.89 4.59
C LEU A 204 -16.88 -3.04 5.71
N PRO A 205 -17.52 -1.90 5.42
CA PRO A 205 -18.10 -1.06 6.46
C PRO A 205 -19.32 -1.72 7.10
N ALA A 206 -19.46 -1.59 8.42
CA ALA A 206 -20.60 -2.12 9.17
C ALA A 206 -21.86 -1.23 8.95
N ILE A 207 -22.36 -1.20 7.73
CA ILE A 207 -23.56 -0.45 7.38
C ILE A 207 -24.79 -1.27 7.79
N PRO A 208 -25.75 -0.69 8.55
CA PRO A 208 -26.98 -1.40 8.91
C PRO A 208 -27.71 -1.97 7.69
N GLY A 209 -28.11 -3.23 7.75
CA GLY A 209 -28.83 -3.89 6.65
C GLY A 209 -27.96 -4.35 5.48
N ILE A 210 -26.63 -4.33 5.60
CA ILE A 210 -25.72 -4.71 4.50
C ILE A 210 -25.98 -6.14 4.00
N ALA A 211 -26.40 -7.06 4.87
CA ALA A 211 -26.75 -8.44 4.53
C ALA A 211 -28.17 -8.56 3.91
N ASP A 212 -29.00 -7.52 3.98
CA ASP A 212 -30.38 -7.56 3.46
C ASP A 212 -30.45 -7.27 1.95
N PHE A 213 -29.35 -6.85 1.32
CA PHE A 213 -29.33 -6.50 -0.10
C PHE A 213 -29.57 -7.73 -0.97
N ALA A 214 -30.67 -7.73 -1.72
CA ALA A 214 -31.05 -8.83 -2.61
C ALA A 214 -30.40 -8.74 -4.02
N GLY A 215 -29.75 -7.61 -4.34
CA GLY A 215 -29.00 -7.42 -5.56
C GLY A 215 -27.60 -8.03 -5.47
N HIS A 216 -26.74 -7.74 -6.45
CA HIS A 216 -25.36 -8.26 -6.46
C HIS A 216 -24.40 -7.29 -5.76
N ALA A 217 -23.52 -7.81 -4.91
CA ALA A 217 -22.54 -6.99 -4.20
C ALA A 217 -21.16 -7.66 -4.14
N PHE A 218 -20.10 -6.87 -4.33
CA PHE A 218 -18.72 -7.37 -4.22
C PHE A 218 -17.75 -6.24 -3.86
N HIS A 219 -16.58 -6.63 -3.34
CA HIS A 219 -15.48 -5.70 -3.07
C HIS A 219 -14.57 -5.56 -4.29
N THR A 220 -14.05 -4.36 -4.57
CA THR A 220 -13.21 -4.07 -5.75
C THR A 220 -11.94 -4.93 -5.83
N SER A 221 -11.42 -5.44 -4.72
CA SER A 221 -10.28 -6.36 -4.72
C SER A 221 -10.62 -7.78 -5.18
N ARG A 222 -11.88 -8.06 -5.41
CA ARG A 222 -12.42 -9.32 -5.96
C ARG A 222 -13.44 -8.96 -7.05
N TRP A 223 -12.96 -8.27 -8.09
CA TRP A 223 -13.86 -7.81 -9.16
C TRP A 223 -14.53 -8.97 -9.86
N ASP A 224 -15.85 -8.98 -9.84
CA ASP A 224 -16.65 -10.07 -10.40
C ASP A 224 -16.95 -9.81 -11.88
N TYR A 225 -16.09 -10.33 -12.75
CA TYR A 225 -16.29 -10.29 -14.19
C TYR A 225 -17.37 -11.27 -14.68
N ALA A 226 -17.74 -12.28 -13.91
CA ALA A 226 -18.86 -13.15 -14.26
C ALA A 226 -20.19 -12.38 -14.23
N TYR A 227 -20.32 -11.44 -13.29
CA TYR A 227 -21.48 -10.56 -13.19
C TYR A 227 -21.38 -9.34 -14.10
N THR A 228 -20.25 -8.64 -14.09
CA THR A 228 -20.10 -7.39 -14.85
C THR A 228 -19.88 -7.60 -16.34
N GLY A 229 -19.42 -8.77 -16.73
CA GLY A 229 -18.90 -9.03 -18.07
C GLY A 229 -17.61 -8.28 -18.34
N GLY A 230 -17.07 -8.43 -19.54
CA GLY A 230 -15.85 -7.74 -19.99
C GLY A 230 -14.58 -8.19 -19.30
N SER A 231 -13.63 -7.27 -19.20
CA SER A 231 -12.34 -7.47 -18.55
C SER A 231 -11.81 -6.13 -18.00
N ALA A 232 -10.58 -6.11 -17.49
CA ALA A 232 -9.92 -4.86 -17.07
C ALA A 232 -9.82 -3.80 -18.19
N THR A 233 -9.90 -4.22 -19.45
CA THR A 233 -9.74 -3.38 -20.64
C THR A 233 -10.94 -3.41 -21.60
N GLU A 234 -11.83 -4.39 -21.45
CA GLU A 234 -13.01 -4.56 -22.30
C GLU A 234 -14.28 -4.05 -21.60
N PRO A 235 -15.30 -3.60 -22.35
CA PRO A 235 -16.54 -3.08 -21.79
C PRO A 235 -17.28 -4.10 -20.90
N MET A 236 -17.82 -3.62 -19.79
CA MET A 236 -18.61 -4.40 -18.84
C MET A 236 -20.06 -4.54 -19.32
N THR A 237 -20.27 -5.36 -20.34
CA THR A 237 -21.57 -5.52 -21.02
C THR A 237 -22.70 -6.01 -20.10
N GLY A 238 -22.36 -6.71 -19.00
CA GLY A 238 -23.33 -7.15 -17.99
C GLY A 238 -23.93 -6.01 -17.17
N LEU A 239 -23.35 -4.81 -17.23
CA LEU A 239 -23.88 -3.62 -16.53
C LEU A 239 -24.81 -2.77 -17.40
N ALA A 240 -24.93 -3.06 -18.69
CA ALA A 240 -25.91 -2.39 -19.57
C ALA A 240 -27.32 -2.59 -19.03
N GLY A 241 -28.04 -1.50 -18.75
CA GLY A 241 -29.38 -1.57 -18.16
C GLY A 241 -29.41 -1.74 -16.64
N LYS A 242 -28.27 -1.71 -15.93
CA LYS A 242 -28.19 -1.80 -14.46
C LYS A 242 -27.87 -0.45 -13.82
N ARG A 243 -28.49 -0.20 -12.66
CA ARG A 243 -28.17 0.91 -11.76
C ARG A 243 -27.09 0.39 -10.79
N VAL A 244 -25.96 1.02 -10.79
CA VAL A 244 -24.79 0.60 -10.00
C VAL A 244 -24.49 1.66 -8.95
N ALA A 245 -24.21 1.24 -7.72
CA ALA A 245 -23.64 2.08 -6.68
C ALA A 245 -22.19 1.68 -6.42
N ILE A 246 -21.28 2.67 -6.36
CA ILE A 246 -19.91 2.46 -5.86
C ILE A 246 -19.74 3.24 -4.55
N ILE A 247 -19.39 2.53 -3.47
CA ILE A 247 -19.18 3.13 -2.15
C ILE A 247 -17.69 3.41 -1.94
N GLY A 248 -17.35 4.69 -1.87
CA GLY A 248 -15.99 5.20 -1.70
C GLY A 248 -15.52 6.06 -2.86
N THR A 249 -14.60 6.98 -2.56
CA THR A 249 -13.99 7.93 -3.51
C THR A 249 -12.46 7.99 -3.33
N GLY A 250 -11.84 6.92 -2.85
CA GLY A 250 -10.38 6.77 -2.78
C GLY A 250 -9.78 6.35 -4.13
N ALA A 251 -8.47 6.07 -4.15
CA ALA A 251 -7.70 5.78 -5.37
C ALA A 251 -8.35 4.69 -6.27
N THR A 252 -8.91 3.64 -5.68
CA THR A 252 -9.61 2.58 -6.42
C THR A 252 -10.86 3.10 -7.14
N ALA A 253 -11.73 3.83 -6.40
CA ALA A 253 -12.97 4.35 -6.97
C ALA A 253 -12.69 5.38 -8.08
N ILE A 254 -11.70 6.25 -7.89
CA ILE A 254 -11.30 7.26 -8.90
C ILE A 254 -10.96 6.60 -10.24
N GLN A 255 -10.32 5.44 -10.19
CA GLN A 255 -9.95 4.68 -11.40
C GLN A 255 -11.13 3.87 -11.97
N ALA A 256 -12.01 3.33 -11.10
CA ALA A 256 -13.13 2.49 -11.53
C ALA A 256 -14.36 3.29 -12.02
N VAL A 257 -14.54 4.51 -11.54
CA VAL A 257 -15.73 5.35 -11.85
C VAL A 257 -15.87 5.67 -13.35
N PRO A 258 -14.83 6.09 -14.10
CA PRO A 258 -14.97 6.36 -15.52
C PRO A 258 -15.44 5.15 -16.36
N PRO A 259 -14.82 3.95 -16.25
CA PRO A 259 -15.33 2.79 -16.96
C PRO A 259 -16.73 2.34 -16.50
N LEU A 260 -17.05 2.43 -15.20
CA LEU A 260 -18.41 2.14 -14.71
C LEU A 260 -19.45 3.10 -15.30
N ALA A 261 -19.12 4.39 -15.35
CA ALA A 261 -20.02 5.41 -15.93
C ALA A 261 -20.23 5.22 -17.43
N ARG A 262 -19.26 4.67 -18.14
CA ARG A 262 -19.39 4.36 -19.56
C ARG A 262 -20.37 3.21 -19.81
N ASP A 263 -20.34 2.18 -18.94
CA ASP A 263 -20.95 0.88 -19.21
C ASP A 263 -22.25 0.63 -18.44
N ALA A 264 -22.48 1.30 -17.29
CA ALA A 264 -23.70 1.18 -16.51
C ALA A 264 -24.84 2.07 -17.05
N GLN A 265 -26.09 1.64 -16.85
CA GLN A 265 -27.26 2.48 -17.14
C GLN A 265 -27.25 3.75 -16.30
N HIS A 266 -26.99 3.61 -15.01
CA HIS A 266 -26.83 4.72 -14.08
C HIS A 266 -25.80 4.37 -13.02
N LEU A 267 -24.94 5.32 -12.67
CA LEU A 267 -23.91 5.17 -11.65
C LEU A 267 -24.15 6.16 -10.51
N TYR A 268 -24.29 5.64 -9.29
CA TYR A 268 -24.24 6.42 -8.06
C TYR A 268 -22.85 6.32 -7.44
N VAL A 269 -22.15 7.44 -7.31
CA VAL A 269 -20.84 7.53 -6.63
C VAL A 269 -21.07 8.04 -5.23
N ILE A 270 -20.88 7.19 -4.22
CA ILE A 270 -21.18 7.50 -2.83
C ILE A 270 -19.92 7.99 -2.12
N GLN A 271 -19.94 9.27 -1.75
CA GLN A 271 -18.82 10.00 -1.19
C GLN A 271 -18.99 10.25 0.31
N ARG A 272 -18.04 9.81 1.11
CA ARG A 272 -17.91 10.24 2.51
C ARG A 272 -16.99 11.47 2.63
N THR A 273 -15.87 11.46 1.92
CA THR A 273 -14.89 12.55 1.88
C THR A 273 -14.33 12.61 0.47
N PRO A 274 -14.28 13.77 -0.18
CA PRO A 274 -13.64 13.89 -1.48
C PRO A 274 -12.16 13.57 -1.41
N SER A 275 -11.57 13.13 -2.51
CA SER A 275 -10.11 12.98 -2.66
C SER A 275 -9.52 14.15 -3.43
N SER A 276 -8.24 14.43 -3.21
CA SER A 276 -7.48 15.30 -4.10
C SER A 276 -7.23 14.55 -5.42
N VAL A 277 -7.75 15.09 -6.53
CA VAL A 277 -7.58 14.47 -7.85
C VAL A 277 -6.93 15.45 -8.81
N ASP A 278 -5.66 15.21 -9.07
CA ASP A 278 -4.88 15.98 -10.05
C ASP A 278 -4.80 15.25 -11.40
N ALA A 279 -4.26 15.90 -12.42
CA ALA A 279 -4.01 15.28 -13.72
C ALA A 279 -2.89 14.23 -13.59
N ARG A 280 -3.07 13.11 -14.27
CA ARG A 280 -2.04 12.05 -14.35
C ARG A 280 -1.04 12.35 -15.48
N ASN A 281 -1.51 12.88 -16.61
CA ASN A 281 -0.70 13.17 -17.78
C ASN A 281 0.11 11.94 -18.25
N ASN A 282 -0.58 10.79 -18.38
CA ASN A 282 0.09 9.57 -18.84
C ASN A 282 0.57 9.70 -20.28
N ALA A 283 1.69 9.08 -20.59
CA ALA A 283 2.27 9.08 -21.93
C ALA A 283 2.94 7.72 -22.24
N PRO A 284 3.00 7.30 -23.50
CA PRO A 284 3.84 6.18 -23.91
C PRO A 284 5.31 6.40 -23.53
N THR A 285 6.03 5.32 -23.28
CA THR A 285 7.49 5.37 -23.08
C THR A 285 8.16 5.90 -24.34
N ASP A 286 9.00 6.92 -24.18
CA ASP A 286 9.81 7.46 -25.27
C ASP A 286 10.90 6.44 -25.65
N PRO A 287 10.88 5.92 -26.88
CA PRO A 287 11.84 4.92 -27.31
C PRO A 287 13.28 5.47 -27.44
N GLU A 288 13.46 6.76 -27.73
CA GLU A 288 14.79 7.36 -27.83
C GLU A 288 15.41 7.51 -26.44
N TRP A 289 14.61 7.97 -25.47
CA TRP A 289 15.01 8.01 -24.07
C TRP A 289 15.35 6.61 -23.56
N ALA A 290 14.49 5.62 -23.78
CA ALA A 290 14.71 4.24 -23.35
C ALA A 290 16.01 3.65 -23.92
N ALA A 291 16.30 3.91 -25.20
CA ALA A 291 17.53 3.47 -25.86
C ALA A 291 18.80 4.19 -25.36
N SER A 292 18.66 5.37 -24.74
CA SER A 292 19.78 6.15 -24.20
C SER A 292 20.26 5.71 -22.82
N LEU A 293 19.46 4.89 -22.12
CA LEU A 293 19.72 4.46 -20.74
C LEU A 293 20.97 3.58 -20.65
N LYS A 294 21.72 3.75 -19.56
CA LYS A 294 22.95 2.99 -19.28
C LYS A 294 22.74 2.12 -18.03
N PRO A 295 23.47 1.01 -17.90
CA PRO A 295 23.40 0.17 -16.71
C PRO A 295 23.49 0.98 -15.41
N GLY A 296 22.62 0.67 -14.43
CA GLY A 296 22.47 1.40 -13.17
C GLY A 296 21.44 2.55 -13.24
N TRP A 297 20.79 2.78 -14.38
CA TRP A 297 19.84 3.85 -14.58
C TRP A 297 18.63 3.75 -13.63
N GLN A 298 18.13 2.54 -13.41
CA GLN A 298 16.94 2.35 -12.59
C GLN A 298 17.21 2.70 -11.12
N LYS A 299 18.31 2.21 -10.57
CA LYS A 299 18.72 2.55 -9.20
C LYS A 299 18.85 4.06 -9.03
N HIS A 300 19.57 4.72 -9.94
CA HIS A 300 19.75 6.18 -9.91
C HIS A 300 18.41 6.93 -9.94
N ARG A 301 17.49 6.55 -10.85
CA ARG A 301 16.18 7.18 -10.96
C ARG A 301 15.30 6.97 -9.73
N ILE A 302 15.33 5.77 -9.13
CA ILE A 302 14.63 5.44 -7.89
C ILE A 302 15.16 6.28 -6.72
N GLU A 303 16.48 6.41 -6.59
CA GLU A 303 17.12 7.24 -5.55
C GLU A 303 16.78 8.71 -5.74
N SER A 304 16.84 9.22 -6.98
CA SER A 304 16.40 10.58 -7.33
C SER A 304 14.95 10.84 -6.90
N PHE A 305 14.03 9.93 -7.23
CA PHE A 305 12.63 10.04 -6.83
C PHE A 305 12.45 10.02 -5.30
N THR A 306 13.12 9.08 -4.62
CA THR A 306 13.00 8.94 -3.16
C THR A 306 13.57 10.15 -2.43
N ALA A 307 14.62 10.78 -2.96
CA ALA A 307 15.22 11.99 -2.40
C ALA A 307 14.25 13.18 -2.35
N GLN A 308 13.22 13.20 -3.21
CA GLN A 308 12.22 14.29 -3.24
C GLN A 308 11.34 14.34 -1.98
N PHE A 309 11.32 13.27 -1.19
CA PHE A 309 10.58 13.15 0.07
C PHE A 309 11.49 13.25 1.30
N THR A 310 12.69 13.79 1.12
CA THR A 310 13.69 14.00 2.18
C THR A 310 14.22 15.42 2.16
N ASP A 311 15.14 15.75 3.05
CA ASP A 311 15.87 17.02 3.09
C ASP A 311 16.98 17.14 2.03
N ARG A 312 17.22 16.08 1.23
CA ARG A 312 18.23 16.00 0.17
C ARG A 312 17.79 16.79 -1.08
N LEU A 313 17.60 18.11 -0.88
CA LEU A 313 17.23 19.03 -1.97
C LEU A 313 18.36 19.27 -3.00
N ASP A 314 19.58 18.81 -2.70
CA ASP A 314 20.74 18.79 -3.59
C ASP A 314 20.63 17.74 -4.72
N ILE A 315 19.82 16.70 -4.55
CA ILE A 315 19.62 15.67 -5.57
C ILE A 315 18.57 16.14 -6.60
N PRO A 316 18.91 16.17 -7.91
CA PRO A 316 17.97 16.58 -8.95
C PRO A 316 16.69 15.73 -8.97
N ASN A 317 15.57 16.33 -9.34
CA ASN A 317 14.33 15.60 -9.57
C ASN A 317 14.23 15.13 -11.03
N GLU A 318 14.47 13.86 -11.27
CA GLU A 318 14.41 13.28 -12.63
C GLU A 318 13.02 12.82 -13.04
N VAL A 319 12.11 12.61 -12.07
CA VAL A 319 10.75 12.12 -12.35
C VAL A 319 9.81 13.28 -12.66
N ASP A 320 9.89 14.36 -11.91
CA ASP A 320 9.12 15.60 -12.09
C ASP A 320 7.64 15.36 -12.41
N ASP A 321 6.91 14.90 -11.40
CA ASP A 321 5.49 14.55 -11.51
C ASP A 321 4.66 15.13 -10.35
N GLY A 322 3.38 14.77 -10.32
CA GLY A 322 2.44 15.20 -9.29
C GLY A 322 2.84 14.81 -7.86
N TRP A 323 3.63 13.75 -7.67
CA TRP A 323 4.14 13.34 -6.36
C TRP A 323 5.23 14.27 -5.85
N THR A 324 6.02 14.83 -6.72
CA THR A 324 7.20 15.63 -6.39
C THR A 324 6.94 17.14 -6.40
N VAL A 325 5.68 17.56 -6.66
CA VAL A 325 5.30 18.96 -6.85
C VAL A 325 5.62 19.84 -5.64
N LEU A 326 5.43 19.37 -4.41
CA LEU A 326 5.72 20.15 -3.21
C LEU A 326 7.23 20.34 -3.02
N ALA A 327 8.04 19.32 -3.27
CA ALA A 327 9.49 19.43 -3.25
C ALA A 327 10.00 20.43 -4.28
N ASN A 328 9.46 20.42 -5.50
CA ASN A 328 9.80 21.38 -6.53
C ASN A 328 9.42 22.81 -6.14
N ALA A 329 8.25 23.02 -5.53
CA ALA A 329 7.83 24.32 -5.04
C ALA A 329 8.77 24.86 -3.95
N VAL A 330 9.16 24.01 -2.99
CA VAL A 330 10.14 24.37 -1.95
C VAL A 330 11.49 24.74 -2.56
N ARG A 331 11.99 23.96 -3.53
CA ARG A 331 13.23 24.29 -4.28
C ARG A 331 13.12 25.65 -4.98
N GLY A 332 11.99 25.93 -5.62
CA GLY A 332 11.74 27.22 -6.26
C GLY A 332 11.81 28.39 -5.28
N LYS A 333 11.22 28.23 -4.08
CA LYS A 333 11.26 29.25 -3.01
C LYS A 333 12.69 29.44 -2.46
N LEU A 334 13.46 28.36 -2.31
CA LEU A 334 14.88 28.44 -1.91
C LEU A 334 15.73 29.15 -2.98
N ALA A 335 15.53 28.82 -4.26
CA ALA A 335 16.21 29.50 -5.37
C ALA A 335 15.87 31.00 -5.45
N ALA A 336 14.67 31.39 -4.99
CA ALA A 336 14.24 32.78 -4.86
C ALA A 336 14.81 33.48 -3.60
N GLY A 337 15.67 32.81 -2.83
CA GLY A 337 16.39 33.39 -1.70
C GLY A 337 15.77 33.20 -0.31
N ARG A 338 14.75 32.34 -0.18
CA ARG A 338 14.23 31.89 1.13
C ARG A 338 15.26 31.04 1.87
N SER A 339 15.20 31.03 3.19
CA SER A 339 16.10 30.25 4.04
C SER A 339 15.60 28.80 4.25
N LEU A 340 16.52 27.85 4.31
CA LEU A 340 16.19 26.45 4.66
C LEU A 340 15.57 26.33 6.06
N SER A 341 15.85 27.26 6.97
CA SER A 341 15.19 27.32 8.28
C SER A 341 13.68 27.56 8.21
N GLU A 342 13.16 28.01 7.06
CA GLU A 342 11.74 28.22 6.78
C GLU A 342 11.12 27.06 6.00
N ALA A 343 11.79 25.91 5.88
CA ALA A 343 11.34 24.78 5.04
C ALA A 343 9.92 24.32 5.38
N GLY A 344 9.58 24.24 6.67
CA GLY A 344 8.22 23.87 7.12
C GLY A 344 7.14 24.86 6.64
N ALA A 345 7.41 26.17 6.76
CA ALA A 345 6.49 27.21 6.28
C ALA A 345 6.37 27.17 4.74
N MET A 346 7.49 27.00 4.03
CA MET A 346 7.49 26.87 2.57
C MET A 346 6.70 25.65 2.09
N LEU A 347 6.77 24.53 2.83
CA LEU A 347 6.03 23.33 2.51
C LEU A 347 4.52 23.53 2.72
N GLU A 348 4.11 24.17 3.81
CA GLU A 348 2.70 24.51 4.06
C GLU A 348 2.15 25.47 3.01
N GLU A 349 2.90 26.51 2.65
CA GLU A 349 2.53 27.42 1.56
C GLU A 349 2.35 26.69 0.24
N ALA A 350 3.29 25.80 -0.12
CA ALA A 350 3.23 25.00 -1.33
C ALA A 350 2.04 24.03 -1.34
N ASP A 351 1.70 23.46 -0.18
CA ASP A 351 0.53 22.61 0.00
C ASP A 351 -0.77 23.39 -0.26
N PHE A 352 -0.95 24.57 0.35
CA PHE A 352 -2.12 25.42 0.15
C PHE A 352 -2.26 25.88 -1.32
N GLU A 353 -1.17 26.28 -1.95
CA GLU A 353 -1.11 26.66 -3.36
C GLU A 353 -1.54 25.48 -4.26
N LYS A 354 -1.00 24.29 -4.00
CA LYS A 354 -1.34 23.08 -4.77
C LYS A 354 -2.80 22.66 -4.58
N MET A 355 -3.29 22.68 -3.35
CA MET A 355 -4.68 22.35 -3.06
C MET A 355 -5.66 23.37 -3.62
N ALA A 356 -5.27 24.65 -3.75
CA ALA A 356 -6.05 25.66 -4.46
C ALA A 356 -6.15 25.32 -5.95
N GLN A 357 -5.05 24.98 -6.61
CA GLN A 357 -5.04 24.54 -8.03
C GLN A 357 -5.95 23.32 -8.27
N ILE A 358 -5.93 22.34 -7.35
CA ILE A 358 -6.82 21.18 -7.44
C ILE A 358 -8.30 21.57 -7.35
N ARG A 359 -8.65 22.50 -6.45
CA ARG A 359 -10.03 23.00 -6.33
C ARG A 359 -10.46 23.82 -7.56
N GLU A 360 -9.60 24.65 -8.10
CA GLU A 360 -9.83 25.39 -9.34
C GLU A 360 -10.02 24.44 -10.54
N ARG A 361 -9.19 23.39 -10.62
CA ARG A 361 -9.36 22.35 -11.65
C ARG A 361 -10.74 21.68 -11.58
N ILE A 362 -11.25 21.41 -10.38
CA ILE A 362 -12.58 20.84 -10.19
C ILE A 362 -13.67 21.80 -10.70
N GLU A 363 -13.59 23.09 -10.34
CA GLU A 363 -14.52 24.14 -10.80
C GLU A 363 -14.53 24.30 -12.32
N THR A 364 -13.34 24.17 -12.94
CA THR A 364 -13.18 24.32 -14.39
C THR A 364 -13.76 23.13 -15.16
N ILE A 365 -13.71 21.92 -14.59
CA ILE A 365 -14.05 20.69 -15.31
C ILE A 365 -15.50 20.26 -15.06
N VAL A 366 -16.02 20.44 -13.84
CA VAL A 366 -17.34 19.93 -13.44
C VAL A 366 -18.40 21.01 -13.67
N ASP A 367 -19.33 20.74 -14.56
CA ASP A 367 -20.33 21.71 -15.03
C ASP A 367 -21.38 22.07 -13.95
N ASP A 368 -21.81 21.08 -13.15
CA ASP A 368 -22.76 21.31 -12.05
C ASP A 368 -22.05 21.88 -10.82
N GLN A 369 -22.37 23.13 -10.48
CA GLN A 369 -21.72 23.84 -9.38
C GLN A 369 -21.86 23.13 -8.02
N ALA A 370 -22.99 22.48 -7.75
CA ALA A 370 -23.19 21.78 -6.47
C ALA A 370 -22.30 20.53 -6.38
N THR A 371 -22.19 19.79 -7.48
CA THR A 371 -21.28 18.64 -7.59
C THR A 371 -19.82 19.09 -7.52
N ALA A 372 -19.46 20.17 -8.21
CA ALA A 372 -18.11 20.73 -8.15
C ALA A 372 -17.72 21.10 -6.70
N GLU A 373 -18.60 21.80 -5.98
CA GLU A 373 -18.36 22.17 -4.59
C GLU A 373 -18.22 20.94 -3.66
N ALA A 374 -19.04 19.91 -3.86
CA ALA A 374 -18.97 18.67 -3.08
C ALA A 374 -17.69 17.85 -3.33
N LEU A 375 -17.08 17.99 -4.51
CA LEU A 375 -15.83 17.29 -4.87
C LEU A 375 -14.56 18.00 -4.38
N LYS A 376 -14.64 19.26 -3.88
CA LYS A 376 -13.46 20.00 -3.42
C LYS A 376 -12.87 19.42 -2.14
N PRO A 377 -11.58 19.06 -2.13
CA PRO A 377 -10.88 18.63 -0.93
C PRO A 377 -10.48 19.84 -0.06
N TRP A 378 -10.76 19.76 1.25
CA TRP A 378 -10.39 20.75 2.25
C TRP A 378 -9.55 20.09 3.34
N PHE A 379 -8.33 19.69 2.97
CA PHE A 379 -7.31 19.09 3.83
C PHE A 379 -5.94 19.19 3.14
N SER A 380 -4.84 19.04 3.88
CA SER A 380 -3.48 19.03 3.31
C SER A 380 -3.25 17.81 2.43
N LEU A 381 -2.52 17.98 1.33
CA LEU A 381 -2.36 16.98 0.26
C LEU A 381 -2.02 15.57 0.78
N PHE A 382 -1.07 15.47 1.72
CA PHE A 382 -0.65 14.19 2.29
C PHE A 382 -1.45 13.71 3.51
N CYS A 383 -2.56 14.36 3.85
CA CYS A 383 -3.54 13.82 4.80
C CYS A 383 -4.20 12.54 4.29
N LYS A 384 -4.32 12.41 2.99
CA LYS A 384 -4.77 11.22 2.26
C LYS A 384 -3.79 10.93 1.15
N ARG A 385 -3.87 9.72 0.57
CA ARG A 385 -3.10 9.43 -0.63
C ARG A 385 -3.50 10.39 -1.75
N PRO A 386 -2.58 11.21 -2.29
CA PRO A 386 -2.84 11.99 -3.51
C PRO A 386 -3.27 11.07 -4.65
N CYS A 387 -4.21 11.51 -5.44
CA CYS A 387 -4.74 10.74 -6.57
C CYS A 387 -4.57 11.53 -7.86
N PHE A 388 -4.36 10.80 -8.97
CA PHE A 388 -4.14 11.38 -10.28
C PHE A 388 -4.99 10.66 -11.31
N HIS A 389 -5.84 11.39 -12.03
CA HIS A 389 -6.68 10.83 -13.08
C HIS A 389 -7.14 11.90 -14.08
N ASP A 390 -7.15 11.54 -15.37
CA ASP A 390 -7.46 12.48 -16.44
C ASP A 390 -8.97 12.52 -16.78
N GLU A 391 -9.76 11.51 -16.39
CA GLU A 391 -11.18 11.36 -16.79
C GLU A 391 -12.17 11.38 -15.61
N TYR A 392 -11.71 11.26 -14.34
CA TYR A 392 -12.60 11.13 -13.18
C TYR A 392 -13.53 12.31 -13.01
N LEU A 393 -13.01 13.53 -13.06
CA LEU A 393 -13.82 14.75 -12.87
C LEU A 393 -14.82 14.94 -14.01
N GLN A 394 -14.42 14.71 -15.26
CA GLN A 394 -15.27 14.80 -16.45
C GLN A 394 -16.44 13.82 -16.41
N THR A 395 -16.26 12.70 -15.68
CA THR A 395 -17.32 11.69 -15.53
C THR A 395 -18.58 12.24 -14.88
N PHE A 396 -18.47 13.22 -14.00
CA PHE A 396 -19.61 13.84 -13.31
C PHE A 396 -20.46 14.74 -14.22
N ASN A 397 -20.00 15.08 -15.42
CA ASN A 397 -20.78 15.82 -16.43
C ASN A 397 -21.69 14.88 -17.25
N ARG A 398 -21.63 13.56 -17.03
CA ARG A 398 -22.49 12.60 -17.72
C ARG A 398 -23.88 12.54 -17.06
N SER A 399 -24.94 12.54 -17.88
CA SER A 399 -26.34 12.48 -17.40
C SER A 399 -26.69 11.19 -16.64
N ASN A 400 -25.88 10.12 -16.79
CA ASN A 400 -26.06 8.85 -16.10
C ASN A 400 -25.19 8.70 -14.86
N VAL A 401 -24.59 9.76 -14.33
CA VAL A 401 -23.76 9.74 -13.11
C VAL A 401 -24.35 10.70 -12.08
N THR A 402 -24.44 10.22 -10.84
CA THR A 402 -24.89 11.03 -9.71
C THR A 402 -23.87 10.91 -8.57
N LEU A 403 -23.31 12.03 -8.14
CA LEU A 403 -22.58 12.09 -6.87
C LEU A 403 -23.58 12.11 -5.71
N VAL A 404 -23.42 11.18 -4.77
CA VAL A 404 -24.17 11.13 -3.51
C VAL A 404 -23.20 11.50 -2.39
N ASP A 405 -23.09 12.80 -2.08
CA ASP A 405 -22.25 13.28 -0.99
C ASP A 405 -22.96 13.08 0.36
N THR A 406 -22.41 12.24 1.21
CA THR A 406 -22.92 11.95 2.55
C THR A 406 -22.41 12.93 3.61
N GLN A 407 -21.64 13.95 3.21
CA GLN A 407 -21.08 14.97 4.10
C GLN A 407 -20.33 14.41 5.32
N GLY A 408 -19.66 13.28 5.15
CA GLY A 408 -18.90 12.61 6.20
C GLY A 408 -19.66 11.52 6.97
N LYS A 409 -20.99 11.47 6.90
CA LYS A 409 -21.81 10.52 7.68
C LYS A 409 -21.75 9.08 7.15
N GLY A 410 -21.54 8.90 5.82
CA GLY A 410 -21.60 7.60 5.15
C GLY A 410 -23.04 7.21 4.79
N VAL A 411 -23.23 5.95 4.36
CA VAL A 411 -24.54 5.36 4.06
C VAL A 411 -25.25 5.04 5.37
N GLU A 412 -26.53 5.47 5.50
CA GLU A 412 -27.32 5.23 6.72
C GLU A 412 -27.71 3.77 6.89
N ARG A 413 -28.17 3.16 5.81
CA ARG A 413 -28.50 1.73 5.76
C ARG A 413 -28.57 1.23 4.32
N ILE A 414 -28.42 -0.06 4.18
CA ILE A 414 -28.70 -0.82 2.96
C ILE A 414 -30.08 -1.47 3.12
N THR A 415 -30.81 -1.60 2.03
CA THR A 415 -32.14 -2.23 1.95
C THR A 415 -32.11 -3.34 0.92
N ALA A 416 -33.16 -4.15 0.83
CA ALA A 416 -33.23 -5.24 -0.12
C ALA A 416 -33.02 -4.82 -1.60
N ASN A 417 -33.34 -3.57 -1.96
CA ASN A 417 -33.24 -3.09 -3.34
C ASN A 417 -32.43 -1.79 -3.49
N GLY A 418 -31.59 -1.44 -2.51
CA GLY A 418 -30.79 -0.21 -2.62
C GLY A 418 -30.16 0.26 -1.32
N PHE A 419 -29.97 1.58 -1.21
CA PHE A 419 -29.36 2.21 -0.04
C PHE A 419 -30.07 3.53 0.32
N VAL A 420 -29.86 3.99 1.55
CA VAL A 420 -30.44 5.25 2.07
C VAL A 420 -29.33 6.20 2.50
N VAL A 421 -29.43 7.46 2.07
CA VAL A 421 -28.59 8.59 2.49
C VAL A 421 -29.48 9.80 2.74
N ASP A 422 -29.34 10.47 3.89
CA ASP A 422 -30.16 11.60 4.35
C ASP A 422 -31.67 11.35 4.16
N GLY A 423 -32.12 10.14 4.57
CA GLY A 423 -33.52 9.69 4.47
C GLY A 423 -34.01 9.40 3.05
N LYS A 424 -33.21 9.70 2.00
CA LYS A 424 -33.55 9.41 0.62
C LYS A 424 -33.11 8.01 0.22
N HIS A 425 -34.05 7.23 -0.32
CA HIS A 425 -33.79 5.88 -0.85
C HIS A 425 -33.36 5.94 -2.33
N TYR A 426 -32.30 5.19 -2.64
CA TYR A 426 -31.74 5.03 -3.99
C TYR A 426 -31.84 3.55 -4.37
N GLU A 427 -32.61 3.24 -5.39
CA GLU A 427 -32.71 1.87 -5.92
C GLU A 427 -31.51 1.54 -6.81
N VAL A 428 -30.89 0.38 -6.57
CA VAL A 428 -29.76 -0.13 -7.35
C VAL A 428 -29.83 -1.64 -7.52
N ASP A 429 -29.22 -2.12 -8.59
CA ASP A 429 -29.14 -3.54 -8.94
C ASP A 429 -27.80 -4.16 -8.50
N CYS A 430 -26.79 -3.30 -8.28
CA CYS A 430 -25.43 -3.71 -7.87
C CYS A 430 -24.82 -2.70 -6.91
N ILE A 431 -24.13 -3.19 -5.85
CA ILE A 431 -23.32 -2.38 -4.94
C ILE A 431 -21.86 -2.85 -5.01
N ILE A 432 -20.95 -1.92 -5.31
CA ILE A 432 -19.51 -2.17 -5.40
C ILE A 432 -18.82 -1.48 -4.22
N TYR A 433 -18.15 -2.24 -3.37
CA TYR A 433 -17.41 -1.70 -2.24
C TYR A 433 -15.99 -1.32 -2.65
N ALA A 434 -15.74 -0.02 -2.87
CA ALA A 434 -14.42 0.57 -3.09
C ALA A 434 -13.87 1.16 -1.78
N THR A 435 -14.05 0.43 -0.71
CA THR A 435 -13.83 0.88 0.67
C THR A 435 -12.41 0.63 1.18
N GLY A 436 -11.55 0.03 0.33
CA GLY A 436 -10.13 -0.14 0.59
C GLY A 436 -9.80 -1.30 1.53
N PHE A 437 -8.75 -1.15 2.33
CA PHE A 437 -8.17 -2.22 3.15
C PHE A 437 -7.92 -1.75 4.58
N GLU A 438 -7.88 -2.70 5.52
CA GLU A 438 -7.52 -2.45 6.91
C GLU A 438 -5.99 -2.30 7.04
N VAL A 439 -5.46 -1.11 6.82
CA VAL A 439 -4.02 -0.84 6.87
C VAL A 439 -3.54 -0.54 8.30
N ALA A 440 -4.39 0.08 9.12
CA ALA A 440 -4.04 0.52 10.47
C ALA A 440 -4.31 -0.53 11.57
N SER A 441 -4.91 -1.68 11.24
CA SER A 441 -5.06 -2.79 12.20
C SER A 441 -3.70 -3.43 12.49
N ASP A 442 -3.60 -4.10 13.65
CA ASP A 442 -2.37 -4.77 14.05
C ASP A 442 -1.93 -5.84 13.03
N PHE A 443 -0.62 -6.08 12.98
CA PHE A 443 -0.03 -6.99 11.99
C PHE A 443 -0.57 -8.42 12.13
N ALA A 444 -0.71 -8.93 13.35
CA ALA A 444 -1.16 -10.31 13.58
C ALA A 444 -2.61 -10.51 13.11
N SER A 445 -3.51 -9.55 13.39
CA SER A 445 -4.88 -9.56 12.90
C SER A 445 -4.98 -9.54 11.37
N ARG A 446 -4.11 -8.77 10.70
CA ARG A 446 -4.08 -8.69 9.24
C ARG A 446 -3.48 -9.94 8.59
N ALA A 447 -2.45 -10.53 9.22
CA ALA A 447 -1.80 -11.73 8.70
C ALA A 447 -2.78 -12.91 8.58
N GLY A 448 -3.70 -13.02 9.53
CA GLY A 448 -4.80 -13.98 9.43
C GLY A 448 -4.41 -15.43 9.69
N PHE A 449 -3.27 -15.66 10.32
CA PHE A 449 -2.78 -16.97 10.73
C PHE A 449 -2.23 -16.93 12.17
N ASP A 450 -2.20 -18.08 12.83
CA ASP A 450 -1.61 -18.22 14.16
C ASP A 450 -0.08 -18.24 14.06
N LEU A 451 0.58 -17.31 14.75
CA LEU A 451 2.03 -17.15 14.75
C LEU A 451 2.55 -17.21 16.18
N ARG A 452 3.31 -18.29 16.49
CA ARG A 452 3.86 -18.57 17.82
C ARG A 452 5.38 -18.71 17.79
N GLY A 453 6.04 -17.84 18.51
CA GLY A 453 7.49 -17.84 18.74
C GLY A 453 7.92 -18.74 19.90
N VAL A 454 9.01 -18.36 20.55
CA VAL A 454 9.62 -19.08 21.67
C VAL A 454 8.60 -19.23 22.81
N GLY A 455 8.54 -20.44 23.37
CA GLY A 455 7.61 -20.74 24.48
C GLY A 455 6.12 -20.66 24.11
N GLY A 456 5.78 -20.60 22.81
CA GLY A 456 4.39 -20.48 22.35
C GLY A 456 3.83 -19.05 22.40
N LEU A 457 4.68 -18.04 22.65
CA LEU A 457 4.29 -16.62 22.67
C LEU A 457 3.70 -16.22 21.32
N THR A 458 2.49 -15.69 21.31
CA THR A 458 1.88 -15.17 20.08
C THR A 458 2.41 -13.78 19.71
N LEU A 459 2.44 -13.45 18.43
CA LEU A 459 2.85 -12.12 17.98
C LEU A 459 1.92 -11.02 18.52
N ALA A 460 0.63 -11.31 18.68
CA ALA A 460 -0.34 -10.39 19.26
C ALA A 460 -0.04 -10.12 20.76
N GLU A 461 0.41 -11.12 21.50
CA GLU A 461 0.84 -10.94 22.90
C GLU A 461 2.13 -10.12 22.96
N LYS A 462 3.11 -10.43 22.10
CA LYS A 462 4.38 -9.70 22.01
C LYS A 462 4.17 -8.21 21.73
N TRP A 463 3.28 -7.89 20.81
CA TRP A 463 3.03 -6.50 20.38
C TRP A 463 1.78 -5.87 21.01
N ARG A 464 1.30 -6.40 22.13
CA ARG A 464 0.12 -5.87 22.85
C ARG A 464 0.25 -4.38 23.19
N ASP A 465 1.45 -3.94 23.56
CA ASP A 465 1.77 -2.56 23.90
C ASP A 465 2.35 -1.77 22.70
N GLY A 466 2.14 -2.27 21.48
CA GLY A 466 2.64 -1.75 20.23
C GLY A 466 3.84 -2.53 19.68
N MET A 467 4.12 -2.32 18.41
CA MET A 467 5.18 -3.02 17.68
C MET A 467 6.56 -2.74 18.28
N ALA A 468 7.39 -3.77 18.37
CA ALA A 468 8.79 -3.70 18.75
C ALA A 468 9.59 -4.60 17.80
N THR A 469 10.60 -4.02 17.14
CA THR A 469 11.49 -4.74 16.22
C THR A 469 12.89 -4.14 16.27
N PHE A 470 13.86 -4.88 15.71
CA PHE A 470 15.13 -4.32 15.32
C PHE A 470 15.15 -4.07 13.81
N HIS A 471 15.42 -2.83 13.39
CA HIS A 471 15.41 -2.34 12.00
C HIS A 471 14.07 -2.54 11.23
N GLY A 472 12.94 -2.74 11.94
CA GLY A 472 11.67 -3.07 11.28
C GLY A 472 11.60 -4.49 10.73
N LEU A 473 12.63 -5.32 10.94
CA LEU A 473 12.82 -6.61 10.28
C LEU A 473 12.81 -7.80 11.24
N HIS A 474 13.30 -7.65 12.46
CA HIS A 474 13.41 -8.73 13.44
C HIS A 474 12.59 -8.42 14.68
N ALA A 475 11.95 -9.43 15.25
CA ALA A 475 11.33 -9.34 16.58
C ALA A 475 12.00 -10.35 17.50
N ARG A 476 12.32 -9.93 18.74
CA ARG A 476 12.80 -10.84 19.77
C ARG A 476 11.75 -11.89 20.10
N GLU A 477 12.17 -13.11 20.43
CA GLU A 477 11.33 -14.28 20.68
C GLU A 477 10.68 -14.87 19.42
N PHE A 478 11.05 -14.34 18.24
CA PHE A 478 10.71 -14.87 16.91
C PHE A 478 11.99 -15.10 16.10
N PRO A 479 12.83 -16.05 16.52
CA PRO A 479 14.13 -16.28 15.87
C PRO A 479 13.94 -16.72 14.42
N ASN A 480 14.92 -16.40 13.56
CA ASN A 480 14.92 -16.75 12.14
C ASN A 480 13.70 -16.23 11.34
N MET A 481 12.97 -15.26 11.88
CA MET A 481 11.82 -14.65 11.24
C MET A 481 12.10 -13.19 10.86
N PHE A 482 11.65 -12.81 9.67
CA PHE A 482 11.82 -11.48 9.13
C PHE A 482 10.48 -10.89 8.69
N PHE A 483 10.27 -9.61 8.99
CA PHE A 483 9.08 -8.84 8.62
C PHE A 483 9.44 -7.85 7.53
N ILE A 484 8.88 -7.96 6.34
CA ILE A 484 9.05 -6.96 5.29
C ILE A 484 7.81 -6.07 5.28
N SER A 485 7.96 -4.84 5.79
CA SER A 485 6.87 -3.88 5.95
C SER A 485 7.39 -2.44 6.00
N GLN A 486 6.46 -1.46 6.06
CA GLN A 486 6.82 -0.05 6.28
C GLN A 486 6.90 0.32 7.76
N ALA A 487 6.37 -0.50 8.65
CA ALA A 487 6.39 -0.21 10.08
C ALA A 487 7.82 -0.34 10.62
N GLN A 488 8.26 0.65 11.38
CA GLN A 488 9.60 0.77 11.95
C GLN A 488 10.75 0.69 10.93
N SER A 489 10.47 0.94 9.65
CA SER A 489 11.43 0.91 8.55
C SER A 489 11.34 2.17 7.69
N GLY A 490 12.11 2.25 6.61
CA GLY A 490 12.00 3.36 5.66
C GLY A 490 10.63 3.39 4.98
N MET A 491 10.11 4.59 4.74
CA MET A 491 8.87 4.79 3.99
C MET A 491 9.15 5.65 2.76
N SER A 492 8.72 5.17 1.59
CA SER A 492 8.74 5.91 0.33
C SER A 492 7.37 5.80 -0.34
N VAL A 493 7.00 6.82 -1.10
CA VAL A 493 5.85 6.76 -2.02
C VAL A 493 6.04 5.64 -3.04
N ASN A 494 7.27 5.42 -3.49
CA ASN A 494 7.67 4.21 -4.21
C ASN A 494 7.86 3.05 -3.24
N PHE A 495 6.76 2.40 -2.87
CA PHE A 495 6.76 1.29 -1.92
C PHE A 495 7.71 0.13 -2.33
N PRO A 496 7.77 -0.31 -3.61
CA PRO A 496 8.73 -1.31 -4.06
C PRO A 496 10.19 -1.02 -3.75
N HIS A 497 10.61 0.25 -3.70
CA HIS A 497 11.97 0.60 -3.33
C HIS A 497 12.34 0.10 -1.92
N MET A 498 11.48 0.38 -0.94
CA MET A 498 11.74 -0.08 0.43
C MET A 498 11.65 -1.60 0.57
N LEU A 499 10.79 -2.25 -0.20
CA LEU A 499 10.73 -3.72 -0.26
C LEU A 499 12.05 -4.30 -0.82
N SER A 500 12.62 -3.68 -1.87
CA SER A 500 13.91 -4.10 -2.44
C SER A 500 15.05 -4.00 -1.42
N VAL A 501 15.15 -2.85 -0.75
CA VAL A 501 16.17 -2.60 0.28
C VAL A 501 16.10 -3.61 1.42
N GLN A 502 14.89 -3.90 1.91
CA GLN A 502 14.67 -4.89 2.96
C GLN A 502 14.96 -6.31 2.47
N SER A 503 14.55 -6.65 1.24
CA SER A 503 14.82 -7.96 0.64
C SER A 503 16.32 -8.24 0.48
N GLU A 504 17.09 -7.26 0.05
CA GLU A 504 18.56 -7.35 -0.03
C GLU A 504 19.19 -7.55 1.34
N HIS A 505 18.71 -6.81 2.35
CA HIS A 505 19.23 -6.93 3.71
C HIS A 505 18.94 -8.31 4.32
N VAL A 506 17.72 -8.80 4.17
CA VAL A 506 17.30 -10.14 4.63
C VAL A 506 18.08 -11.24 3.91
N ALA A 507 18.23 -11.13 2.58
CA ALA A 507 19.00 -12.10 1.79
C ALA A 507 20.48 -12.13 2.20
N HIS A 508 21.07 -10.96 2.51
CA HIS A 508 22.44 -10.89 3.05
C HIS A 508 22.53 -11.65 4.39
N ILE A 509 21.63 -11.40 5.34
CA ILE A 509 21.65 -12.07 6.66
C ILE A 509 21.51 -13.58 6.49
N VAL A 510 20.52 -14.04 5.75
CA VAL A 510 20.26 -15.47 5.54
C VAL A 510 21.44 -16.14 4.83
N GLY A 511 21.97 -15.53 3.76
CA GLY A 511 23.14 -16.04 3.05
C GLY A 511 24.36 -16.19 3.96
N GLN A 512 24.61 -15.21 4.81
CA GLN A 512 25.71 -15.28 5.81
C GLN A 512 25.43 -16.36 6.88
N CYS A 513 24.19 -16.49 7.36
CA CYS A 513 23.83 -17.53 8.32
C CYS A 513 24.09 -18.93 7.75
N LEU A 514 23.67 -19.17 6.50
CA LEU A 514 23.89 -20.45 5.82
C LEU A 514 25.38 -20.74 5.61
N THR A 515 26.15 -19.75 5.16
CA THR A 515 27.59 -19.89 4.89
C THR A 515 28.40 -20.12 6.16
N GLN A 516 28.07 -19.43 7.27
CA GLN A 516 28.81 -19.51 8.53
C GLN A 516 28.31 -20.62 9.46
N GLY A 517 27.26 -21.37 9.11
CA GLY A 517 26.67 -22.39 9.97
C GLY A 517 25.96 -21.79 11.19
N ILE A 518 25.39 -20.61 11.05
CA ILE A 518 24.55 -19.98 12.06
C ILE A 518 23.17 -20.64 11.98
N ARG A 519 22.77 -21.29 13.06
CA ARG A 519 21.51 -22.04 13.16
C ARG A 519 20.33 -21.14 13.52
N LYS A 520 20.59 -20.21 14.46
CA LYS A 520 19.58 -19.29 14.97
C LYS A 520 20.12 -17.85 14.95
N VAL A 521 19.29 -16.92 14.49
CA VAL A 521 19.51 -15.47 14.54
C VAL A 521 18.29 -14.80 15.12
N GLU A 522 18.48 -13.92 16.10
CA GLU A 522 17.39 -13.27 16.83
C GLU A 522 17.80 -11.85 17.24
N ALA A 523 16.84 -10.92 17.32
CA ALA A 523 17.13 -9.58 17.82
C ALA A 523 17.58 -9.61 19.28
N ALA A 524 18.68 -8.94 19.61
CA ALA A 524 19.07 -8.69 20.98
C ALA A 524 18.05 -7.74 21.65
N GLU A 525 17.70 -8.01 22.91
CA GLU A 525 16.68 -7.23 23.64
C GLU A 525 16.98 -5.73 23.65
N GLU A 526 18.23 -5.38 23.87
CA GLU A 526 18.65 -3.98 23.91
C GLU A 526 18.57 -3.30 22.54
N ALA A 527 18.89 -4.04 21.47
CA ALA A 527 18.81 -3.51 20.10
C ALA A 527 17.36 -3.30 19.65
N GLU A 528 16.45 -4.25 19.95
CA GLU A 528 15.01 -4.10 19.69
C GLU A 528 14.45 -2.90 20.45
N ARG A 529 14.78 -2.77 21.74
CA ARG A 529 14.33 -1.64 22.55
C ARG A 529 14.86 -0.31 22.02
N ALA A 530 16.17 -0.19 21.79
CA ALA A 530 16.80 1.04 21.33
C ALA A 530 16.26 1.49 19.95
N TRP A 531 16.00 0.54 19.05
CA TRP A 531 15.38 0.86 17.76
C TRP A 531 13.94 1.34 17.94
N THR A 532 13.15 0.66 18.77
CA THR A 532 11.76 1.07 19.09
C THR A 532 11.73 2.48 19.71
N ASP A 533 12.65 2.77 20.64
CA ASP A 533 12.76 4.11 21.25
C ASP A 533 13.14 5.18 20.20
N THR A 534 14.01 4.83 19.25
CA THR A 534 14.35 5.71 18.11
C THR A 534 13.13 6.02 17.25
N ILE A 535 12.32 5.02 16.92
CA ILE A 535 11.07 5.22 16.15
C ILE A 535 10.09 6.14 16.90
N VAL A 536 9.87 5.87 18.19
CA VAL A 536 8.98 6.69 19.02
C VAL A 536 9.50 8.12 19.12
N GLY A 537 10.81 8.29 19.31
CA GLY A 537 11.45 9.60 19.39
C GLY A 537 11.27 10.48 18.14
N HIS A 538 11.15 9.86 16.97
CA HIS A 538 10.93 10.56 15.70
C HIS A 538 9.45 10.67 15.29
N SER A 539 8.50 10.16 16.06
CA SER A 539 7.10 10.05 15.64
C SER A 539 6.26 11.31 15.88
N ALA A 540 6.71 12.21 16.76
CA ALA A 540 5.89 13.32 17.28
C ALA A 540 5.35 14.26 16.19
N ASP A 541 6.20 14.72 15.28
CA ASP A 541 5.79 15.66 14.20
C ASP A 541 4.80 15.02 13.24
N ARG A 542 5.00 13.73 12.92
CA ARG A 542 4.09 13.00 12.04
C ARG A 542 2.74 12.76 12.71
N ILE A 543 2.72 12.42 13.98
CA ILE A 543 1.47 12.28 14.76
C ILE A 543 0.73 13.60 14.80
N ALA A 544 1.41 14.69 15.14
CA ALA A 544 0.84 16.04 15.14
C ALA A 544 0.23 16.40 13.78
N PHE A 545 0.93 16.12 12.67
CA PHE A 545 0.38 16.31 11.33
C PHE A 545 -0.88 15.45 11.09
N LEU A 546 -0.86 14.14 11.43
CA LEU A 546 -1.99 13.23 11.23
C LEU A 546 -3.22 13.62 12.04
N GLU A 547 -3.04 14.27 13.20
CA GLU A 547 -4.12 14.80 14.03
C GLU A 547 -4.82 16.01 13.38
N THR A 548 -4.16 16.73 12.49
CA THR A 548 -4.78 17.82 11.71
C THR A 548 -5.63 17.29 10.55
N CYS A 549 -5.45 16.03 10.16
CA CYS A 549 -6.03 15.45 8.97
C CYS A 549 -7.49 15.00 9.14
N THR A 550 -8.28 15.12 8.07
CA THR A 550 -9.60 14.48 8.00
C THR A 550 -9.48 12.96 8.18
N PRO A 551 -10.49 12.30 8.80
CA PRO A 551 -10.48 10.86 8.99
C PRO A 551 -10.18 10.06 7.72
N GLY A 552 -9.26 9.11 7.82
CA GLY A 552 -8.83 8.24 6.75
C GLY A 552 -7.91 7.12 7.25
N TYR A 553 -7.49 6.25 6.37
CA TYR A 553 -6.68 5.08 6.76
C TYR A 553 -5.28 5.45 7.28
N TYR A 554 -4.74 6.64 6.99
CA TYR A 554 -3.45 7.10 7.52
C TYR A 554 -3.49 7.48 9.00
N ASN A 555 -4.65 7.94 9.50
CA ASN A 555 -4.83 8.36 10.88
C ASN A 555 -5.87 7.52 11.64
N ASN A 556 -5.94 6.23 11.33
CA ASN A 556 -6.86 5.29 11.96
C ASN A 556 -8.32 5.79 11.97
N GLU A 557 -8.78 6.33 10.85
CA GLU A 557 -10.11 6.92 10.68
C GLU A 557 -10.42 8.03 11.72
N GLY A 558 -9.41 8.79 12.13
CA GLY A 558 -9.52 9.80 13.20
C GLY A 558 -9.58 9.20 14.62
N GLY A 559 -9.16 7.94 14.78
CA GLY A 559 -9.04 7.28 16.07
C GLY A 559 -7.78 7.70 16.83
N LYS A 560 -7.60 7.13 18.04
CA LYS A 560 -6.42 7.38 18.86
C LYS A 560 -5.15 6.85 18.20
N LEU A 561 -4.08 7.62 18.26
CA LEU A 561 -2.77 7.32 17.69
C LEU A 561 -1.70 6.96 18.75
N GLU A 562 -2.10 6.75 20.02
CA GLU A 562 -1.17 6.49 21.13
C GLU A 562 -0.25 5.27 20.88
N LEU A 563 -0.80 4.16 20.40
CA LEU A 563 -0.01 2.99 20.02
C LEU A 563 0.60 3.09 18.62
N ALA A 564 0.11 4.02 17.79
CA ALA A 564 0.60 4.21 16.44
C ALA A 564 2.06 4.70 16.40
N ALA A 565 2.54 5.40 17.43
CA ALA A 565 3.92 5.88 17.52
C ALA A 565 4.94 4.75 17.30
N ARG A 566 4.70 3.56 17.87
CA ARG A 566 5.57 2.39 17.72
C ARG A 566 5.49 1.73 16.34
N SER A 567 4.42 1.99 15.59
CA SER A 567 4.25 1.44 14.24
C SER A 567 4.58 2.46 13.13
N MET A 568 5.08 3.65 13.52
CA MET A 568 5.48 4.67 12.55
C MET A 568 6.73 4.22 11.76
N PRO A 569 6.88 4.71 10.54
CA PRO A 569 8.13 4.59 9.81
C PRO A 569 9.27 5.34 10.53
N TYR A 570 10.51 5.00 10.18
CA TYR A 570 11.69 5.70 10.67
C TYR A 570 11.66 7.18 10.24
N GLY A 571 11.65 8.08 11.20
CA GLY A 571 11.46 9.52 10.95
C GLY A 571 12.66 10.25 10.37
N GLY A 572 13.84 9.64 10.35
CA GLY A 572 15.02 10.16 9.63
C GLY A 572 14.92 10.05 8.11
N GLY A 573 13.83 9.48 7.60
CA GLY A 573 13.55 9.35 6.18
C GLY A 573 14.13 8.09 5.51
N PRO A 574 13.66 7.78 4.29
CA PRO A 574 14.02 6.55 3.61
C PRO A 574 15.52 6.44 3.25
N LEU A 575 16.17 7.51 2.82
CA LEU A 575 17.59 7.46 2.45
C LEU A 575 18.49 7.22 3.67
N ALA A 576 18.21 7.84 4.81
CA ALA A 576 18.94 7.59 6.04
C ALA A 576 18.72 6.16 6.55
N PHE A 577 17.52 5.61 6.40
CA PHE A 577 17.25 4.21 6.71
C PHE A 577 18.05 3.25 5.82
N ILE A 578 18.12 3.51 4.51
CA ILE A 578 18.94 2.74 3.57
C ILE A 578 20.39 2.74 4.02
N GLN A 579 20.93 3.91 4.35
CA GLN A 579 22.30 4.06 4.82
C GLN A 579 22.57 3.25 6.10
N ILE A 580 21.65 3.26 7.08
CA ILE A 580 21.75 2.45 8.31
C ILE A 580 21.91 0.98 7.97
N LEU A 581 21.10 0.44 7.05
CA LEU A 581 21.16 -0.97 6.66
C LEU A 581 22.44 -1.29 5.87
N GLU A 582 22.91 -0.40 4.99
CA GLU A 582 24.14 -0.56 4.22
C GLU A 582 25.37 -0.55 5.13
N GLU A 583 25.49 0.41 6.03
CA GLU A 583 26.57 0.50 7.02
C GLU A 583 26.58 -0.74 7.92
N TRP A 584 25.41 -1.22 8.36
CA TRP A 584 25.29 -2.44 9.15
C TRP A 584 25.83 -3.67 8.38
N ARG A 585 25.47 -3.82 7.11
CA ARG A 585 25.99 -4.91 6.25
C ARG A 585 27.50 -4.84 6.06
N MET A 586 28.03 -3.63 5.85
CA MET A 586 29.48 -3.42 5.66
C MET A 586 30.32 -3.77 6.92
N GLN A 587 29.77 -3.59 8.12
CA GLN A 587 30.45 -3.97 9.36
C GLN A 587 30.59 -5.49 9.50
N GLY A 588 29.66 -6.28 9.00
CA GLY A 588 29.74 -7.74 8.95
C GLY A 588 29.69 -8.47 10.31
N GLU A 589 29.39 -7.76 11.40
CA GLU A 589 29.45 -8.25 12.78
C GLU A 589 28.14 -8.75 13.36
N PHE A 590 27.04 -8.68 12.60
CA PHE A 590 25.66 -8.95 13.09
C PHE A 590 25.30 -8.15 14.36
N LYS A 591 25.81 -6.95 14.49
CA LYS A 591 25.59 -6.10 15.67
C LYS A 591 24.10 -5.90 15.94
N GLY A 592 23.68 -6.17 17.19
CA GLY A 592 22.28 -6.11 17.60
C GLY A 592 21.49 -7.39 17.35
N LEU A 593 22.15 -8.46 16.85
CA LEU A 593 21.58 -9.80 16.74
C LEU A 593 22.32 -10.77 17.65
N GLU A 594 21.58 -11.67 18.28
CA GLU A 594 22.09 -12.84 18.99
C GLU A 594 22.17 -14.01 18.02
N LEU A 595 23.31 -14.73 18.03
CA LEU A 595 23.58 -15.81 17.08
C LEU A 595 23.84 -17.10 17.83
N ASP A 596 23.22 -18.21 17.38
CA ASP A 596 23.56 -19.55 17.79
C ASP A 596 24.19 -20.32 16.61
N ARG A 597 25.33 -20.98 16.83
CA ARG A 597 26.09 -21.65 15.77
C ARG A 597 26.07 -23.15 15.98
N VAL A 598 26.07 -23.92 14.90
CA VAL A 598 26.30 -25.36 14.92
C VAL A 598 27.64 -25.63 15.60
N SER A 599 27.62 -26.45 16.63
CA SER A 599 28.87 -26.80 17.35
C SER A 599 29.84 -27.56 16.41
N ALA A 600 31.13 -27.44 16.68
CA ALA A 600 32.16 -28.15 15.89
C ALA A 600 31.94 -29.67 15.87
N ALA A 601 31.35 -30.24 16.94
CA ALA A 601 31.05 -31.66 17.04
C ALA A 601 29.88 -32.13 16.17
N GLU A 602 28.93 -31.22 15.84
CA GLU A 602 27.80 -31.52 14.95
C GLU A 602 28.19 -31.43 13.48
N LYS A 603 29.23 -30.64 13.14
CA LYS A 603 29.74 -30.51 11.76
C LYS A 603 30.45 -31.78 11.25
N GLU A 604 30.93 -32.65 12.13
CA GLU A 604 31.59 -33.89 11.75
C GLU A 604 30.62 -35.07 11.47
N ASN A 605 29.30 -34.86 11.75
CA ASN A 605 28.28 -35.89 11.61
C ASN A 605 27.27 -35.59 10.45
N THR A 606 27.45 -34.51 9.68
CA THR A 606 26.70 -34.14 8.49
C THR A 606 27.60 -34.21 7.26
#